data_8b40202c042061f7b67b040a135ef754
#
_entry.id   8b40202c042061f7b67b040a135ef754
#
_cell.length_a   1.000
_cell.length_b   1.000
_cell.length_c   1.000
_cell.angle_alpha   90.00
_cell.angle_beta   90.00
_cell.angle_gamma   90.00
#
_symmetry.space_group_name_H-M   'P 1'
#
loop_
_entity.id
_entity.type
_entity.pdbx_description
1 polymer ?
#
loop_
_entity_poly.entity_id
_entity_poly.type
_entity_poly.pdbx_seq_one_letter_code
_entity_poly.pdbx_strand_id
1 'polypeptide(L)'
;MRAQHTLMIVDDNRLIRATYRGLFEAEGFAVVEASNGAEALLWLHRGKQDLILLDLEMPVMDGRSFLEHRLAHAHIRDVPVLVVSGGLDDAGLRRSLLKLGADRLLHKPVHLQELVGAAREILATPRIPKAWSSMEVCGASGRQHARVTFTVPIRVQTGSSVEASGRLRDLSAGGLGGYLSHRLPHGKAITVSLYIKGRSLTLMGFVQWADEDSTAAGYRHGIRFTERQDDTFPLYTYSFFCANSGFN
;
A
#
# COMPACT_ATOMS: atom_id res chain seq x y z
N MET A 1 -4.06 17.32 -16.14
CA MET A 1 -2.65 16.85 -16.19
C MET A 1 -2.54 15.64 -15.26
N ARG A 2 -2.06 14.50 -15.71
CA ARG A 2 -1.73 13.37 -14.81
C ARG A 2 -0.53 13.81 -13.96
N ALA A 3 -0.57 13.57 -12.65
CA ALA A 3 0.59 13.81 -11.80
C ALA A 3 1.77 13.00 -12.35
N GLN A 4 2.88 13.67 -12.61
CA GLN A 4 4.10 13.06 -13.11
C GLN A 4 4.76 12.31 -11.96
N HIS A 5 5.00 10.99 -12.11
CA HIS A 5 5.71 10.20 -11.10
C HIS A 5 7.18 10.60 -11.03
N THR A 6 7.70 10.71 -9.81
CA THR A 6 9.11 10.99 -9.56
C THR A 6 9.87 9.69 -9.28
N LEU A 7 10.79 9.35 -10.16
CA LEU A 7 11.71 8.21 -10.04
C LEU A 7 13.06 8.68 -9.51
N MET A 8 13.59 8.01 -8.49
CA MET A 8 14.98 8.18 -8.05
C MET A 8 15.83 7.05 -8.62
N ILE A 9 16.92 7.40 -9.32
CA ILE A 9 17.93 6.44 -9.82
C ILE A 9 19.15 6.49 -8.91
N VAL A 10 19.50 5.35 -8.33
CA VAL A 10 20.61 5.19 -7.40
C VAL A 10 21.58 4.16 -7.96
N ASP A 11 22.70 4.60 -8.50
CA ASP A 11 23.74 3.79 -9.15
C ASP A 11 25.03 4.61 -9.13
N ASP A 12 26.19 4.05 -8.85
CA ASP A 12 27.45 4.80 -8.81
C ASP A 12 27.98 5.13 -10.22
N ASN A 13 27.59 4.36 -11.22
CA ASN A 13 28.01 4.54 -12.61
C ASN A 13 27.23 5.68 -13.30
N ARG A 14 27.92 6.79 -13.57
CA ARG A 14 27.34 7.97 -14.21
C ARG A 14 26.69 7.68 -15.57
N LEU A 15 27.28 6.77 -16.36
CA LEU A 15 26.74 6.43 -17.68
C LEU A 15 25.44 5.66 -17.58
N ILE A 16 25.33 4.74 -16.61
CA ILE A 16 24.09 3.99 -16.33
C ILE A 16 23.02 4.97 -15.87
N ARG A 17 23.31 5.86 -14.91
CA ARG A 17 22.35 6.88 -14.48
C ARG A 17 21.86 7.75 -15.63
N ALA A 18 22.78 8.24 -16.49
CA ALA A 18 22.41 9.08 -17.64
C ALA A 18 21.53 8.30 -18.65
N THR A 19 21.82 7.03 -18.90
CA THR A 19 21.05 6.18 -19.81
C THR A 19 19.63 5.95 -19.25
N TYR A 20 19.50 5.60 -17.97
CA TYR A 20 18.21 5.38 -17.33
C TYR A 20 17.42 6.68 -17.18
N ARG A 21 18.09 7.81 -16.89
CA ARG A 21 17.43 9.13 -16.90
C ARG A 21 16.78 9.39 -18.26
N GLY A 22 17.52 9.35 -19.35
CA GLY A 22 16.98 9.62 -20.68
C GLY A 22 15.81 8.70 -21.03
N LEU A 23 15.90 7.41 -20.65
CA LEU A 23 14.83 6.45 -20.82
C LEU A 23 13.55 6.87 -20.06
N PHE A 24 13.65 7.11 -18.75
CA PHE A 24 12.48 7.39 -17.91
C PHE A 24 11.91 8.78 -18.15
N GLU A 25 12.72 9.78 -18.49
CA GLU A 25 12.23 11.10 -18.91
C GLU A 25 11.41 11.00 -20.21
N ALA A 26 11.86 10.19 -21.18
CA ALA A 26 11.09 9.91 -22.40
C ALA A 26 9.76 9.20 -22.14
N GLU A 27 9.68 8.41 -21.05
CA GLU A 27 8.46 7.73 -20.58
C GLU A 27 7.57 8.61 -19.69
N GLY A 28 7.93 9.88 -19.49
CA GLY A 28 7.14 10.88 -18.76
C GLY A 28 7.35 10.89 -17.26
N PHE A 29 8.46 10.38 -16.74
CA PHE A 29 8.82 10.47 -15.33
C PHE A 29 9.64 11.75 -15.06
N ALA A 30 9.49 12.31 -13.85
CA ALA A 30 10.51 13.20 -13.30
C ALA A 30 11.62 12.34 -12.70
N VAL A 31 12.89 12.68 -12.94
CA VAL A 31 14.02 11.86 -12.50
C VAL A 31 14.90 12.63 -11.53
N VAL A 32 15.23 11.98 -10.41
CA VAL A 32 16.25 12.41 -9.44
C VAL A 32 17.37 11.38 -9.44
N GLU A 33 18.61 11.82 -9.33
CA GLU A 33 19.79 10.93 -9.32
C GLU A 33 20.49 10.97 -7.97
N ALA A 34 21.03 9.82 -7.57
CA ALA A 34 21.95 9.66 -6.47
C ALA A 34 23.08 8.70 -6.87
N SER A 35 24.30 8.99 -6.44
CA SER A 35 25.49 8.19 -6.77
C SER A 35 25.80 7.09 -5.74
N ASN A 36 25.06 7.03 -4.64
CA ASN A 36 25.20 6.05 -3.57
C ASN A 36 24.00 6.10 -2.63
N GLY A 37 23.89 5.11 -1.72
CA GLY A 37 22.79 5.01 -0.78
C GLY A 37 22.68 6.19 0.20
N ALA A 38 23.79 6.80 0.61
CA ALA A 38 23.78 7.94 1.53
C ALA A 38 23.16 9.19 0.88
N GLU A 39 23.53 9.46 -0.37
CA GLU A 39 22.93 10.55 -1.17
C GLU A 39 21.42 10.28 -1.41
N ALA A 40 21.06 9.03 -1.70
CA ALA A 40 19.66 8.64 -1.87
C ALA A 40 18.82 8.91 -0.61
N LEU A 41 19.35 8.60 0.60
CA LEU A 41 18.67 8.91 1.86
C LEU A 41 18.45 10.42 2.03
N LEU A 42 19.43 11.27 1.68
CA LEU A 42 19.27 12.72 1.72
C LEU A 42 18.16 13.22 0.81
N TRP A 43 18.05 12.68 -0.40
CA TRP A 43 16.97 13.03 -1.32
C TRP A 43 15.59 12.59 -0.81
N LEU A 44 15.48 11.41 -0.19
CA LEU A 44 14.24 10.91 0.38
C LEU A 44 13.72 11.79 1.54
N HIS A 45 14.63 12.45 2.28
CA HIS A 45 14.24 13.38 3.33
C HIS A 45 13.83 14.77 2.81
N ARG A 46 14.25 15.14 1.58
CA ARG A 46 13.99 16.45 0.99
C ARG A 46 12.73 16.52 0.13
N GLY A 47 12.28 15.38 -0.40
CA GLY A 47 11.17 15.36 -1.34
C GLY A 47 10.53 13.99 -1.47
N LYS A 48 9.35 13.97 -2.06
CA LYS A 48 8.60 12.74 -2.30
C LYS A 48 9.05 12.08 -3.59
N GLN A 49 9.46 10.82 -3.49
CA GLN A 49 9.73 9.94 -4.62
C GLN A 49 8.65 8.86 -4.67
N ASP A 50 8.23 8.50 -5.88
CA ASP A 50 7.21 7.47 -6.11
C ASP A 50 7.82 6.09 -6.34
N LEU A 51 9.08 6.02 -6.80
CA LEU A 51 9.83 4.78 -7.06
C LEU A 51 11.33 5.02 -6.94
N ILE A 52 12.05 4.05 -6.42
CA ILE A 52 13.51 4.01 -6.37
C ILE A 52 14.01 2.88 -7.28
N LEU A 53 14.88 3.20 -8.23
CA LEU A 53 15.67 2.27 -8.99
C LEU A 53 17.05 2.17 -8.33
N LEU A 54 17.42 1.00 -7.81
CA LEU A 54 18.53 0.83 -6.90
C LEU A 54 19.54 -0.19 -7.42
N ASP A 55 20.79 0.21 -7.57
CA ASP A 55 21.90 -0.73 -7.66
C ASP A 55 22.34 -1.20 -6.26
N LEU A 56 22.93 -2.39 -6.18
CA LEU A 56 23.46 -2.94 -4.92
C LEU A 56 24.93 -2.60 -4.72
N GLU A 57 25.71 -2.60 -5.78
CA GLU A 57 27.17 -2.48 -5.72
C GLU A 57 27.58 -1.02 -5.90
N MET A 58 27.63 -0.29 -4.78
CA MET A 58 28.00 1.13 -4.77
C MET A 58 28.97 1.44 -3.63
N PRO A 59 29.89 2.40 -3.83
CA PRO A 59 30.77 2.89 -2.78
C PRO A 59 30.01 3.72 -1.72
N VAL A 60 30.63 3.98 -0.57
CA VAL A 60 30.14 4.80 0.55
C VAL A 60 28.99 4.12 1.31
N MET A 61 27.87 3.86 0.66
CA MET A 61 26.74 3.11 1.16
C MET A 61 26.17 2.26 0.02
N ASP A 62 26.28 0.96 0.16
CA ASP A 62 25.76 0.00 -0.79
C ASP A 62 24.22 -0.09 -0.74
N GLY A 63 23.61 -0.73 -1.75
CA GLY A 63 22.15 -0.82 -1.86
C GLY A 63 21.51 -1.63 -0.73
N ARG A 64 22.20 -2.62 -0.16
CA ARG A 64 21.69 -3.39 0.98
C ARG A 64 21.63 -2.53 2.23
N SER A 65 22.70 -1.85 2.57
CA SER A 65 22.77 -0.91 3.69
C SER A 65 21.73 0.21 3.54
N PHE A 66 21.53 0.71 2.33
CA PHE A 66 20.47 1.66 2.03
C PHE A 66 19.07 1.09 2.35
N LEU A 67 18.76 -0.15 1.93
CA LEU A 67 17.47 -0.79 2.23
C LEU A 67 17.26 -0.97 3.73
N GLU A 68 18.29 -1.37 4.47
CA GLU A 68 18.25 -1.51 5.94
C GLU A 68 17.96 -0.17 6.62
N HIS A 69 18.67 0.90 6.26
CA HIS A 69 18.44 2.24 6.78
C HIS A 69 17.05 2.77 6.44
N ARG A 70 16.60 2.59 5.19
CA ARG A 70 15.28 3.01 4.74
C ARG A 70 14.17 2.35 5.57
N LEU A 71 14.28 1.05 5.88
CA LEU A 71 13.30 0.33 6.71
C LEU A 71 13.16 0.90 8.12
N ALA A 72 14.23 1.42 8.70
CA ALA A 72 14.23 2.01 10.04
C ALA A 72 13.44 3.33 10.12
N HIS A 73 13.15 3.98 8.99
CA HIS A 73 12.54 5.30 8.94
C HIS A 73 11.11 5.26 8.36
N ALA A 74 10.11 5.47 9.21
CA ALA A 74 8.69 5.31 8.90
C ALA A 74 8.22 6.09 7.66
N HIS A 75 8.74 7.31 7.44
CA HIS A 75 8.32 8.21 6.37
C HIS A 75 8.86 7.84 4.98
N ILE A 76 9.93 7.01 4.91
CA ILE A 76 10.55 6.62 3.63
C ILE A 76 10.51 5.11 3.36
N ARG A 77 10.19 4.30 4.36
CA ARG A 77 10.18 2.82 4.22
C ARG A 77 9.17 2.31 3.20
N ASP A 78 8.11 3.08 2.92
CA ASP A 78 7.02 2.68 2.03
C ASP A 78 7.26 3.10 0.57
N VAL A 79 8.33 3.85 0.28
CA VAL A 79 8.70 4.17 -1.10
C VAL A 79 9.12 2.89 -1.82
N PRO A 80 8.55 2.55 -3.01
CA PRO A 80 8.87 1.34 -3.75
C PRO A 80 10.33 1.28 -4.19
N VAL A 81 10.87 0.06 -4.21
CA VAL A 81 12.25 -0.17 -4.67
C VAL A 81 12.29 -1.28 -5.71
N LEU A 82 12.76 -0.93 -6.90
CA LEU A 82 13.16 -1.84 -7.95
C LEU A 82 14.68 -1.98 -7.91
N VAL A 83 15.18 -3.14 -7.50
CA VAL A 83 16.61 -3.43 -7.47
C VAL A 83 17.07 -3.91 -8.86
N VAL A 84 18.15 -3.36 -9.36
CA VAL A 84 18.79 -3.75 -10.64
C VAL A 84 20.28 -3.96 -10.41
N SER A 85 20.74 -5.21 -10.32
CA SER A 85 22.13 -5.52 -9.95
C SER A 85 22.67 -6.76 -10.69
N GLY A 86 24.00 -6.82 -10.87
CA GLY A 86 24.71 -7.98 -11.43
C GLY A 86 24.87 -9.14 -10.47
N GLY A 87 24.80 -8.91 -9.16
CA GLY A 87 25.06 -9.91 -8.13
C GLY A 87 23.83 -10.67 -7.62
N LEU A 88 22.79 -10.88 -8.43
CA LEU A 88 21.52 -11.48 -8.00
C LEU A 88 21.42 -13.01 -8.21
N ASP A 89 22.51 -13.69 -8.47
CA ASP A 89 22.50 -15.16 -8.71
C ASP A 89 22.21 -15.98 -7.46
N ASP A 90 22.54 -15.46 -6.27
CA ASP A 90 22.28 -16.14 -5.00
C ASP A 90 20.81 -16.00 -4.54
N ALA A 91 20.14 -17.13 -4.43
CA ALA A 91 18.76 -17.21 -3.93
C ALA A 91 18.61 -16.73 -2.46
N GLY A 92 19.64 -16.84 -1.64
CA GLY A 92 19.69 -16.33 -0.26
C GLY A 92 19.68 -14.80 -0.25
N LEU A 93 20.54 -14.19 -1.09
CA LEU A 93 20.59 -12.75 -1.28
C LEU A 93 19.25 -12.20 -1.78
N ARG A 94 18.66 -12.81 -2.80
CA ARG A 94 17.34 -12.40 -3.32
C ARG A 94 16.27 -12.41 -2.22
N ARG A 95 16.19 -13.47 -1.43
CA ARG A 95 15.25 -13.56 -0.29
C ARG A 95 15.53 -12.48 0.76
N SER A 96 16.78 -12.19 1.05
CA SER A 96 17.18 -11.15 1.98
C SER A 96 16.73 -9.76 1.50
N LEU A 97 16.96 -9.43 0.23
CA LEU A 97 16.55 -8.15 -0.36
C LEU A 97 15.04 -7.93 -0.34
N LEU A 98 14.27 -8.98 -0.65
CA LEU A 98 12.80 -8.93 -0.54
C LEU A 98 12.34 -8.69 0.92
N LYS A 99 12.98 -9.34 1.90
CA LYS A 99 12.73 -9.07 3.33
C LYS A 99 13.10 -7.64 3.74
N LEU A 100 14.14 -7.07 3.16
CA LEU A 100 14.55 -5.68 3.34
C LEU A 100 13.67 -4.70 2.54
N GLY A 101 12.66 -5.23 1.87
CA GLY A 101 11.62 -4.44 1.25
C GLY A 101 11.92 -3.98 -0.16
N ALA A 102 12.74 -4.68 -0.90
CA ALA A 102 12.72 -4.60 -2.35
C ALA A 102 11.39 -5.15 -2.88
N ASP A 103 10.81 -4.49 -3.86
CA ASP A 103 9.53 -4.90 -4.44
C ASP A 103 9.73 -5.81 -5.65
N ARG A 104 10.79 -5.57 -6.40
CA ARG A 104 11.20 -6.40 -7.54
C ARG A 104 12.71 -6.38 -7.70
N LEU A 105 13.23 -7.46 -8.26
CA LEU A 105 14.65 -7.64 -8.51
C LEU A 105 14.85 -7.97 -9.99
N LEU A 106 15.69 -7.20 -10.69
CA LEU A 106 16.10 -7.45 -12.07
C LEU A 106 17.62 -7.65 -12.13
N HIS A 107 18.04 -8.70 -12.86
CA HIS A 107 19.46 -9.01 -13.04
C HIS A 107 20.05 -8.23 -14.21
N LYS A 108 21.23 -7.60 -14.01
CA LYS A 108 22.00 -6.96 -15.10
C LYS A 108 22.68 -8.07 -15.95
N PRO A 109 22.67 -7.99 -17.29
CA PRO A 109 22.12 -6.92 -18.13
C PRO A 109 20.58 -6.99 -18.22
N VAL A 110 19.92 -5.84 -18.12
CA VAL A 110 18.47 -5.71 -18.20
C VAL A 110 18.06 -5.00 -19.49
N HIS A 111 17.02 -5.49 -20.15
CA HIS A 111 16.44 -4.83 -21.31
C HIS A 111 15.66 -3.57 -20.87
N LEU A 112 15.85 -2.45 -21.61
CA LEU A 112 15.23 -1.17 -21.25
C LEU A 112 13.69 -1.25 -21.17
N GLN A 113 13.07 -2.03 -22.05
CA GLN A 113 11.59 -2.25 -22.00
C GLN A 113 11.16 -3.01 -20.77
N GLU A 114 11.94 -4.00 -20.32
CA GLU A 114 11.67 -4.74 -19.09
C GLU A 114 11.77 -3.84 -17.87
N LEU A 115 12.75 -2.94 -17.84
CA LEU A 115 12.95 -1.99 -16.77
C LEU A 115 11.75 -1.03 -16.63
N VAL A 116 11.30 -0.46 -17.75
CA VAL A 116 10.10 0.41 -17.78
C VAL A 116 8.84 -0.35 -17.40
N GLY A 117 8.67 -1.57 -17.92
CA GLY A 117 7.54 -2.44 -17.59
C GLY A 117 7.46 -2.72 -16.07
N ALA A 118 8.59 -3.13 -15.47
CA ALA A 118 8.69 -3.38 -14.03
C ALA A 118 8.37 -2.14 -13.19
N ALA A 119 8.87 -0.98 -13.58
CA ALA A 119 8.59 0.29 -12.90
C ALA A 119 7.10 0.64 -12.94
N ARG A 120 6.47 0.51 -14.11
CA ARG A 120 5.03 0.75 -14.28
C ARG A 120 4.15 -0.24 -13.51
N GLU A 121 4.51 -1.53 -13.50
CA GLU A 121 3.80 -2.55 -12.71
C GLU A 121 3.85 -2.23 -11.21
N ILE A 122 5.03 -1.87 -10.69
CA ILE A 122 5.19 -1.49 -9.28
C ILE A 122 4.31 -0.27 -8.95
N LEU A 123 4.31 0.75 -9.80
CA LEU A 123 3.52 1.97 -9.58
C LEU A 123 2.01 1.76 -9.78
N ALA A 124 1.60 0.82 -10.62
CA ALA A 124 0.20 0.45 -10.82
C ALA A 124 -0.34 -0.40 -9.66
N THR A 125 0.53 -1.10 -8.93
CA THR A 125 0.15 -1.95 -7.80
C THR A 125 -0.16 -1.08 -6.58
N PRO A 126 -1.37 -1.11 -6.04
CA PRO A 126 -1.72 -0.40 -4.81
C PRO A 126 -0.83 -0.88 -3.67
N ARG A 127 -0.19 0.07 -2.98
CA ARG A 127 0.76 -0.28 -1.92
C ARG A 127 0.10 -0.31 -0.56
N ILE A 128 0.43 -1.36 0.16
CA ILE A 128 0.18 -1.50 1.59
C ILE A 128 1.38 -0.88 2.30
N PRO A 129 1.20 0.15 3.12
CA PRO A 129 2.29 0.66 3.94
C PRO A 129 2.94 -0.47 4.75
N LYS A 130 4.27 -0.60 4.70
CA LYS A 130 5.01 -1.64 5.46
C LYS A 130 4.85 -1.51 6.99
N ALA A 131 4.44 -0.34 7.48
CA ALA A 131 3.97 -0.15 8.86
C ALA A 131 2.89 -1.14 9.29
N TRP A 132 2.24 -1.78 8.35
CA TRP A 132 1.08 -2.63 8.53
C TRP A 132 1.39 -4.13 8.50
N SER A 133 2.54 -4.53 7.98
CA SER A 133 3.02 -5.90 8.15
C SER A 133 3.39 -6.23 9.61
N SER A 134 3.56 -5.19 10.44
CA SER A 134 3.79 -5.28 11.88
C SER A 134 2.59 -4.86 12.75
N MET A 135 1.48 -4.39 12.15
CA MET A 135 0.23 -4.31 12.90
C MET A 135 -0.24 -5.72 13.16
N GLU A 136 -0.37 -6.06 14.44
CA GLU A 136 -0.91 -7.33 14.88
C GLU A 136 -2.17 -7.63 14.07
N VAL A 137 -2.05 -8.60 13.18
CA VAL A 137 -3.20 -9.30 12.65
C VAL A 137 -3.89 -9.83 13.89
N CYS A 138 -4.98 -9.20 14.31
CA CYS A 138 -5.71 -9.62 15.48
C CYS A 138 -6.34 -10.99 15.20
N GLY A 139 -5.52 -12.02 15.22
CA GLY A 139 -5.84 -13.43 15.12
C GLY A 139 -6.25 -13.95 16.49
N ALA A 140 -7.32 -13.40 17.05
CA ALA A 140 -7.98 -14.05 18.15
C ALA A 140 -8.83 -15.18 17.59
N SER A 141 -8.43 -16.40 17.95
CA SER A 141 -9.19 -17.66 17.98
C SER A 141 -10.46 -17.74 17.10
N GLY A 142 -10.39 -18.52 16.03
CA GLY A 142 -11.57 -18.97 15.25
C GLY A 142 -11.99 -18.08 14.07
N ARG A 143 -11.27 -17.06 13.70
CA ARG A 143 -11.56 -16.19 12.55
C ARG A 143 -10.79 -16.62 11.32
N GLN A 144 -11.47 -16.73 10.17
CA GLN A 144 -10.89 -17.21 8.90
C GLN A 144 -10.02 -16.17 8.16
N HIS A 145 -10.09 -14.87 8.52
CA HIS A 145 -9.44 -13.77 7.79
C HIS A 145 -8.81 -12.73 8.71
N ALA A 146 -7.67 -12.21 8.29
CA ALA A 146 -7.03 -11.03 8.88
C ALA A 146 -7.93 -9.80 8.82
N ARG A 147 -7.89 -8.95 9.85
CA ARG A 147 -8.64 -7.68 9.93
C ARG A 147 -7.71 -6.49 10.08
N VAL A 148 -8.07 -5.41 9.41
CA VAL A 148 -7.40 -4.11 9.53
C VAL A 148 -8.34 -3.16 10.24
N THR A 149 -7.83 -2.44 11.25
CA THR A 149 -8.61 -1.48 12.05
C THR A 149 -8.39 -0.06 11.55
N PHE A 150 -9.47 0.66 11.26
CA PHE A 150 -9.43 2.07 10.90
C PHE A 150 -10.81 2.71 11.02
N THR A 151 -10.86 4.04 11.11
CA THR A 151 -12.13 4.75 11.31
C THR A 151 -12.47 5.57 10.07
N VAL A 152 -13.53 5.18 9.35
CA VAL A 152 -14.02 5.83 8.13
C VAL A 152 -15.53 6.00 8.22
N PRO A 153 -16.11 7.13 7.76
CA PRO A 153 -17.56 7.27 7.65
C PRO A 153 -18.15 6.23 6.69
N ILE A 154 -19.26 5.62 7.11
CA ILE A 154 -20.00 4.67 6.29
C ILE A 154 -21.49 5.04 6.22
N ARG A 155 -22.11 4.68 5.10
CA ARG A 155 -23.57 4.68 4.95
C ARG A 155 -24.06 3.28 4.64
N VAL A 156 -25.16 2.91 5.24
CA VAL A 156 -25.81 1.63 5.01
C VAL A 156 -27.19 1.87 4.36
N GLN A 157 -27.43 1.16 3.29
CA GLN A 157 -28.63 1.29 2.47
C GLN A 157 -29.30 -0.07 2.30
N THR A 158 -30.64 -0.05 2.19
CA THR A 158 -31.45 -1.17 1.71
C THR A 158 -32.29 -0.67 0.53
N GLY A 159 -32.04 -1.23 -0.67
CA GLY A 159 -32.61 -0.65 -1.89
C GLY A 159 -32.11 0.80 -2.10
N SER A 160 -33.04 1.74 -2.33
CA SER A 160 -32.75 3.15 -2.58
C SER A 160 -32.74 4.04 -1.33
N SER A 161 -33.11 3.51 -0.14
CA SER A 161 -33.19 4.30 1.09
C SER A 161 -31.95 4.13 1.96
N VAL A 162 -31.44 5.26 2.53
CA VAL A 162 -30.39 5.25 3.55
C VAL A 162 -31.03 4.87 4.87
N GLU A 163 -30.63 3.72 5.46
CA GLU A 163 -31.18 3.24 6.72
C GLU A 163 -30.35 3.64 7.93
N ALA A 164 -29.02 3.66 7.79
CA ALA A 164 -28.11 4.01 8.87
C ALA A 164 -26.86 4.67 8.35
N SER A 165 -26.30 5.53 9.17
CA SER A 165 -24.96 6.08 8.98
C SER A 165 -24.09 5.73 10.18
N GLY A 166 -22.77 5.74 10.01
CA GLY A 166 -21.89 5.39 11.11
C GLY A 166 -20.43 5.46 10.75
N ARG A 167 -19.63 4.66 11.45
CA ARG A 167 -18.18 4.58 11.25
C ARG A 167 -17.73 3.13 11.15
N LEU A 168 -16.93 2.83 10.15
CA LEU A 168 -16.20 1.59 10.05
C LEU A 168 -15.16 1.52 11.17
N ARG A 169 -15.01 0.35 11.77
CA ARG A 169 -13.99 0.05 12.78
C ARG A 169 -12.93 -0.89 12.26
N ASP A 170 -13.35 -1.97 11.62
CA ASP A 170 -12.45 -2.99 11.08
C ASP A 170 -13.00 -3.60 9.79
N LEU A 171 -12.09 -4.06 8.92
CA LEU A 171 -12.39 -4.66 7.62
C LEU A 171 -11.56 -5.93 7.41
N SER A 172 -12.16 -6.94 6.77
CA SER A 172 -11.51 -8.17 6.35
C SER A 172 -12.02 -8.61 4.97
N ALA A 173 -11.39 -9.60 4.36
CA ALA A 173 -11.84 -10.19 3.09
C ALA A 173 -13.27 -10.76 3.13
N GLY A 174 -13.76 -11.16 4.30
CA GLY A 174 -15.08 -11.75 4.46
C GLY A 174 -16.15 -10.80 5.02
N GLY A 175 -15.77 -9.60 5.48
CA GLY A 175 -16.75 -8.68 6.08
C GLY A 175 -16.12 -7.50 6.81
N LEU A 176 -16.98 -6.70 7.43
CA LEU A 176 -16.59 -5.51 8.18
C LEU A 176 -17.27 -5.44 9.55
N GLY A 177 -16.65 -4.71 10.47
CA GLY A 177 -17.21 -4.30 11.74
C GLY A 177 -17.32 -2.79 11.84
N GLY A 178 -18.39 -2.28 12.41
CA GLY A 178 -18.59 -0.84 12.52
C GLY A 178 -19.66 -0.45 13.55
N TYR A 179 -19.75 0.86 13.78
CA TYR A 179 -20.77 1.47 14.61
C TYR A 179 -21.80 2.16 13.71
N LEU A 180 -23.09 1.87 13.91
CA LEU A 180 -24.18 2.46 13.15
C LEU A 180 -25.14 3.21 14.09
N SER A 181 -25.82 4.23 13.56
CA SER A 181 -26.79 5.04 14.29
C SER A 181 -28.06 4.26 14.71
N HIS A 182 -28.37 3.16 14.03
CA HIS A 182 -29.55 2.34 14.30
C HIS A 182 -29.19 0.86 14.31
N ARG A 183 -29.92 0.07 15.08
CA ARG A 183 -29.81 -1.38 15.11
C ARG A 183 -30.46 -1.97 13.86
N LEU A 184 -29.67 -2.69 13.07
CA LEU A 184 -30.16 -3.42 11.91
C LEU A 184 -30.41 -4.89 12.28
N PRO A 185 -31.52 -5.51 11.82
CA PRO A 185 -31.82 -6.88 12.15
C PRO A 185 -30.84 -7.87 11.52
N HIS A 186 -30.58 -8.97 12.21
CA HIS A 186 -29.77 -10.09 11.71
C HIS A 186 -30.31 -10.61 10.37
N GLY A 187 -29.44 -10.99 9.46
CA GLY A 187 -29.78 -11.53 8.15
C GLY A 187 -30.23 -10.49 7.12
N LYS A 188 -30.39 -9.22 7.52
CA LYS A 188 -30.81 -8.17 6.58
C LYS A 188 -29.74 -7.95 5.51
N ALA A 189 -30.16 -7.99 4.24
CA ALA A 189 -29.33 -7.64 3.10
C ALA A 189 -29.15 -6.11 3.04
N ILE A 190 -27.91 -5.66 2.93
CA ILE A 190 -27.54 -4.24 2.96
C ILE A 190 -26.44 -3.94 1.95
N THR A 191 -26.41 -2.70 1.52
CA THR A 191 -25.31 -2.11 0.77
C THR A 191 -24.58 -1.12 1.67
N VAL A 192 -23.28 -1.28 1.83
CA VAL A 192 -22.42 -0.41 2.63
C VAL A 192 -21.57 0.44 1.71
N SER A 193 -21.68 1.75 1.83
CA SER A 193 -20.84 2.70 1.11
C SER A 193 -19.85 3.34 2.07
N LEU A 194 -18.56 3.23 1.73
CA LEU A 194 -17.43 3.85 2.42
C LEU A 194 -17.08 5.15 1.67
N TYR A 195 -16.97 6.27 2.39
CA TYR A 195 -16.74 7.58 1.77
C TYR A 195 -15.47 8.23 2.30
N ILE A 196 -14.60 8.66 1.36
CA ILE A 196 -13.47 9.55 1.69
C ILE A 196 -13.25 10.55 0.54
N LYS A 197 -13.23 11.84 0.88
CA LYS A 197 -12.91 12.96 -0.05
C LYS A 197 -13.59 12.84 -1.42
N GLY A 198 -14.89 12.57 -1.44
CA GLY A 198 -15.68 12.51 -2.66
C GLY A 198 -15.57 11.21 -3.46
N ARG A 199 -14.82 10.23 -2.98
CA ARG A 199 -14.77 8.87 -3.55
C ARG A 199 -15.54 7.90 -2.67
N SER A 200 -16.21 6.94 -3.28
CA SER A 200 -16.97 5.90 -2.57
C SER A 200 -16.57 4.51 -3.04
N LEU A 201 -16.57 3.59 -2.10
CA LEU A 201 -16.52 2.15 -2.36
C LEU A 201 -17.81 1.55 -1.82
N THR A 202 -18.48 0.75 -2.63
CA THR A 202 -19.76 0.14 -2.29
C THR A 202 -19.61 -1.37 -2.20
N LEU A 203 -20.07 -1.96 -1.09
CA LEU A 203 -19.97 -3.37 -0.77
C LEU A 203 -21.35 -3.91 -0.39
N MET A 204 -21.69 -5.09 -0.87
CA MET A 204 -22.94 -5.77 -0.54
C MET A 204 -22.71 -6.85 0.53
N GLY A 205 -23.61 -6.96 1.46
CA GLY A 205 -23.50 -7.94 2.53
C GLY A 205 -24.77 -8.14 3.33
N PHE A 206 -24.65 -8.98 4.35
CA PHE A 206 -25.71 -9.28 5.31
C PHE A 206 -25.27 -8.92 6.72
N VAL A 207 -26.19 -8.37 7.51
CA VAL A 207 -25.98 -8.15 8.95
C VAL A 207 -25.82 -9.50 9.64
N GLN A 208 -24.64 -9.76 10.19
CA GLN A 208 -24.32 -11.02 10.87
C GLN A 208 -24.68 -10.97 12.36
N TRP A 209 -24.46 -9.82 12.98
CA TRP A 209 -24.83 -9.54 14.37
C TRP A 209 -24.92 -8.03 14.61
N ALA A 210 -25.67 -7.62 15.62
CA ALA A 210 -25.79 -6.24 16.07
C ALA A 210 -25.99 -6.19 17.59
N ASP A 211 -25.05 -5.52 18.29
CA ASP A 211 -25.05 -5.34 19.74
C ASP A 211 -25.12 -3.85 20.08
N GLU A 212 -25.80 -3.55 21.20
CA GLU A 212 -25.80 -2.20 21.77
C GLU A 212 -24.44 -1.90 22.40
N ASP A 213 -23.86 -0.74 22.08
CA ASP A 213 -22.62 -0.29 22.70
C ASP A 213 -22.94 0.73 23.80
N SER A 214 -22.79 0.32 25.04
CA SER A 214 -23.03 1.17 26.21
C SER A 214 -22.04 2.34 26.34
N THR A 215 -20.94 2.32 25.59
CA THR A 215 -19.88 3.35 25.65
C THR A 215 -19.94 4.36 24.51
N ALA A 216 -20.68 4.04 23.43
CA ALA A 216 -20.87 4.92 22.29
C ALA A 216 -22.37 5.05 21.99
N ALA A 217 -22.84 6.24 21.66
CA ALA A 217 -24.23 6.46 21.23
C ALA A 217 -24.49 5.76 19.88
N GLY A 218 -24.70 4.44 19.88
CA GLY A 218 -24.92 3.65 18.68
C GLY A 218 -24.83 2.14 18.88
N TYR A 219 -24.89 1.42 17.79
CA TYR A 219 -24.91 -0.05 17.78
C TYR A 219 -23.70 -0.58 17.04
N ARG A 220 -23.01 -1.56 17.63
CA ARG A 220 -21.95 -2.30 16.94
C ARG A 220 -22.55 -3.33 16.00
N HIS A 221 -22.05 -3.39 14.79
CA HIS A 221 -22.50 -4.34 13.78
C HIS A 221 -21.32 -5.12 13.21
N GLY A 222 -21.55 -6.41 12.95
CA GLY A 222 -20.73 -7.22 12.05
C GLY A 222 -21.50 -7.50 10.78
N ILE A 223 -20.89 -7.20 9.65
CA ILE A 223 -21.47 -7.39 8.31
C ILE A 223 -20.59 -8.37 7.56
N ARG A 224 -21.19 -9.43 7.02
CA ARG A 224 -20.55 -10.39 6.14
C ARG A 224 -20.85 -10.04 4.69
N PHE A 225 -19.82 -10.01 3.84
CA PHE A 225 -20.01 -9.75 2.42
C PHE A 225 -20.72 -10.89 1.70
N THR A 226 -21.51 -10.56 0.67
CA THR A 226 -22.17 -11.53 -0.21
C THR A 226 -21.14 -12.25 -1.06
N GLU A 227 -20.14 -11.52 -1.58
CA GLU A 227 -19.02 -12.04 -2.33
C GLU A 227 -17.77 -11.95 -1.48
N ARG A 228 -17.00 -13.05 -1.47
CA ARG A 228 -15.72 -13.08 -0.77
C ARG A 228 -14.72 -12.23 -1.56
N GLN A 229 -14.13 -11.25 -0.90
CA GLN A 229 -13.00 -10.50 -1.43
C GLN A 229 -11.72 -11.32 -1.23
N ASP A 230 -10.66 -11.01 -1.97
CA ASP A 230 -9.35 -11.61 -1.70
C ASP A 230 -8.74 -11.08 -0.39
N ASP A 231 -7.71 -11.77 0.13
CA ASP A 231 -7.10 -11.41 1.42
C ASP A 231 -6.30 -10.07 1.35
N THR A 232 -6.11 -9.51 0.16
CA THR A 232 -5.48 -8.19 -0.03
C THR A 232 -6.49 -7.05 -0.03
N PHE A 233 -7.78 -7.35 -0.20
CA PHE A 233 -8.86 -6.38 -0.29
C PHE A 233 -8.93 -5.37 0.87
N PRO A 234 -8.81 -5.77 2.16
CA PRO A 234 -8.84 -4.82 3.27
C PRO A 234 -7.69 -3.81 3.20
N LEU A 235 -6.53 -4.28 2.78
CA LEU A 235 -5.31 -3.50 2.65
C LEU A 235 -5.38 -2.56 1.45
N TYR A 236 -5.91 -3.04 0.32
CA TYR A 236 -6.20 -2.22 -0.86
C TYR A 236 -7.18 -1.10 -0.53
N THR A 237 -8.29 -1.42 0.12
CA THR A 237 -9.32 -0.46 0.52
C THR A 237 -8.74 0.61 1.44
N TYR A 238 -7.92 0.21 2.39
CA TYR A 238 -7.25 1.15 3.28
C TYR A 238 -6.24 2.02 2.56
N SER A 239 -5.34 1.45 1.76
CA SER A 239 -4.37 2.21 0.95
C SER A 239 -5.06 3.21 0.03
N PHE A 240 -6.14 2.80 -0.61
CA PHE A 240 -6.99 3.68 -1.41
C PHE A 240 -7.53 4.85 -0.59
N PHE A 241 -7.98 4.61 0.63
CA PHE A 241 -8.51 5.64 1.49
C PHE A 241 -7.41 6.54 2.06
N CYS A 242 -6.27 6.02 2.49
CA CYS A 242 -5.15 6.82 2.96
C CYS A 242 -4.58 7.73 1.87
N ALA A 243 -4.36 7.21 0.68
CA ALA A 243 -3.89 8.00 -0.47
C ALA A 243 -4.84 9.16 -0.84
N ASN A 244 -6.13 9.03 -0.53
CA ASN A 244 -7.14 10.04 -0.82
C ASN A 244 -7.55 10.89 0.40
N SER A 245 -7.16 10.52 1.63
CA SER A 245 -7.56 11.24 2.86
C SER A 245 -6.58 12.35 3.28
N GLY A 246 -5.34 12.35 2.75
CA GLY A 246 -4.31 13.31 3.18
C GLY A 246 -3.88 13.10 4.64
N PHE A 247 -4.06 11.92 5.19
CA PHE A 247 -3.36 11.51 6.41
C PHE A 247 -1.89 11.27 6.01
N ASN A 248 -1.04 12.27 6.30
CA ASN A 248 0.41 12.15 6.34
C ASN A 248 0.81 11.43 7.62
#